data_d37f50d93f69e6d884ef4cc33c9401d2
#
_entry.id   d37f50d93f69e6d884ef4cc33c9401d2
#
_cell.length_a   1.000
_cell.length_b   1.000
_cell.length_c   1.000
_cell.angle_alpha   90.00
_cell.angle_beta   90.00
_cell.angle_gamma   90.00
#
_symmetry.space_group_name_H-M   'P 1'
#
loop_
_entity.id
_entity.type
_entity.pdbx_description
1 polymer ?
#
loop_
_entity_poly.entity_id
_entity_poly.type
_entity_poly.pdbx_seq_one_letter_code
_entity_poly.pdbx_strand_id
1 'polypeptide(L)'
;MNESKACDPAAIERLVKLGGPKFTMEMIDLFGSYGGKKMAEARLAQQAGKLTALADAAHPLKSSAGNLGAVRVQELAAQLELSARAQKAEAATAQLDELERAFAEARLALEIEKARLTKPMA
;
A
#
# COMPACT_ATOMS: atom_id res chain seq x y z
N MET A 1 -5.72 8.29 -19.61
CA MET A 1 -5.69 8.03 -19.18
C MET A 1 -5.33 7.73 -18.18
N ASN A 2 -5.28 7.71 -17.55
CA ASN A 2 -4.89 7.59 -16.71
C ASN A 2 -4.69 6.85 -16.02
N GLU A 3 -4.37 6.76 -16.04
CA GLU A 3 -3.97 5.99 -15.53
C GLU A 3 -3.80 5.74 -14.25
N SER A 4 -3.34 5.00 -13.99
CA SER A 4 -3.32 4.60 -12.62
C SER A 4 -2.30 5.44 -11.89
N LYS A 5 -2.76 6.39 -11.14
CA LYS A 5 -1.88 7.16 -10.27
C LYS A 5 -1.50 6.30 -9.08
N ALA A 6 -0.25 6.45 -8.64
CA ALA A 6 0.23 5.71 -7.48
C ALA A 6 -0.55 6.07 -6.22
N CYS A 7 -1.12 7.27 -6.18
CA CYS A 7 -1.89 7.76 -5.05
C CYS A 7 -2.95 8.73 -5.56
N ASP A 8 -4.17 8.64 -4.99
CA ASP A 8 -5.28 9.50 -5.36
C ASP A 8 -5.27 10.75 -4.47
N PRO A 9 -5.03 11.94 -5.06
CA PRO A 9 -5.00 13.17 -4.26
C PRO A 9 -6.28 13.44 -3.48
N ALA A 10 -7.43 12.97 -3.98
CA ALA A 10 -8.71 13.18 -3.27
C ALA A 10 -8.71 12.48 -1.91
N ALA A 11 -8.05 11.33 -1.80
CA ALA A 11 -7.96 10.62 -0.53
C ALA A 11 -7.13 11.43 0.49
N ILE A 12 -6.04 12.05 0.02
CA ILE A 12 -5.21 12.88 0.88
C ILE A 12 -6.00 14.11 1.35
N GLU A 13 -6.75 14.74 0.45
CA GLU A 13 -7.57 15.89 0.82
C GLU A 13 -8.62 15.52 1.87
N ARG A 14 -9.24 14.33 1.73
CA ARG A 14 -10.21 13.87 2.73
C ARG A 14 -9.57 13.72 4.10
N LEU A 15 -8.36 13.17 4.15
CA LEU A 15 -7.67 13.01 5.43
C LEU A 15 -7.31 14.34 6.06
N VAL A 16 -6.88 15.31 5.22
CA VAL A 16 -6.59 16.66 5.72
C VAL A 16 -7.84 17.31 6.30
N LYS A 17 -8.97 17.18 5.60
CA LYS A 17 -10.24 17.73 6.09
C LYS A 17 -10.68 17.06 7.38
N LEU A 18 -10.44 15.77 7.50
CA LEU A 18 -10.88 15.00 8.65
C LEU A 18 -10.04 15.27 9.89
N GLY A 19 -8.74 15.29 9.77
CA GLY A 19 -7.84 15.35 10.93
C GLY A 19 -6.70 16.35 10.82
N GLY A 20 -6.58 17.07 9.70
CA GLY A 20 -5.56 18.08 9.51
C GLY A 20 -4.28 17.55 8.86
N PRO A 21 -3.36 18.46 8.51
CA PRO A 21 -2.12 18.07 7.84
C PRO A 21 -1.23 17.15 8.67
N LYS A 22 -1.08 17.44 9.96
CA LYS A 22 -0.22 16.64 10.82
C LYS A 22 -0.72 15.20 10.91
N PHE A 23 -2.02 15.04 11.13
CA PHE A 23 -2.64 13.72 11.16
C PHE A 23 -2.38 12.97 9.85
N THR A 24 -2.54 13.66 8.71
CA THR A 24 -2.33 13.04 7.41
C THR A 24 -0.89 12.60 7.22
N MET A 25 0.08 13.43 7.63
CA MET A 25 1.49 13.07 7.55
C MET A 25 1.81 11.84 8.41
N GLU A 26 1.19 11.75 9.59
CA GLU A 26 1.38 10.59 10.45
C GLU A 26 0.82 9.33 9.81
N MET A 27 -0.31 9.43 9.12
CA MET A 27 -0.88 8.30 8.40
C MET A 27 0.02 7.84 7.25
N ILE A 28 0.63 8.79 6.55
CA ILE A 28 1.58 8.48 5.48
C ILE A 28 2.79 7.74 6.05
N ASP A 29 3.34 8.23 7.17
CA ASP A 29 4.49 7.58 7.80
C ASP A 29 4.15 6.17 8.27
N LEU A 30 2.96 6.00 8.84
CA LEU A 30 2.50 4.71 9.31
C LEU A 30 2.35 3.72 8.15
N PHE A 31 1.81 4.18 7.02
CA PHE A 31 1.70 3.33 5.84
C PHE A 31 3.08 2.83 5.40
N GLY A 32 4.08 3.71 5.39
CA GLY A 32 5.43 3.33 5.01
C GLY A 32 6.05 2.31 5.96
N SER A 33 5.95 2.55 7.27
CA SER A 33 6.58 1.66 8.26
C SER A 33 5.81 0.36 8.43
N TYR A 34 4.51 0.43 8.65
CA TYR A 34 3.68 -0.76 8.84
C TYR A 34 3.57 -1.55 7.54
N GLY A 35 3.32 -0.85 6.42
CA GLY A 35 3.23 -1.50 5.12
C GLY A 35 4.54 -2.15 4.72
N GLY A 36 5.65 -1.48 4.98
CA GLY A 36 6.97 -2.06 4.69
C GLY A 36 7.22 -3.34 5.46
N LYS A 37 6.81 -3.36 6.73
CA LYS A 37 6.92 -4.57 7.56
C LYS A 37 6.07 -5.70 6.96
N LYS A 38 4.83 -5.39 6.55
CA LYS A 38 3.95 -6.40 5.96
C LYS A 38 4.48 -6.91 4.62
N MET A 39 5.07 -6.01 3.82
CA MET A 39 5.69 -6.44 2.57
C MET A 39 6.85 -7.40 2.80
N ALA A 40 7.67 -7.12 3.82
CA ALA A 40 8.78 -8.02 4.17
C ALA A 40 8.26 -9.39 4.63
N GLU A 41 7.20 -9.38 5.46
CA GLU A 41 6.57 -10.63 5.92
C GLU A 41 6.02 -11.43 4.74
N ALA A 42 5.39 -10.71 3.79
CA ALA A 42 4.84 -11.36 2.61
C ALA A 42 5.92 -12.04 1.78
N ARG A 43 7.04 -11.36 1.58
CA ARG A 43 8.14 -11.95 0.78
C ARG A 43 8.74 -13.16 1.48
N LEU A 44 8.94 -13.10 2.79
CA LEU A 44 9.44 -14.23 3.54
C LEU A 44 8.48 -15.43 3.46
N ALA A 45 7.18 -15.16 3.57
CA ALA A 45 6.18 -16.22 3.47
C ALA A 45 6.19 -16.86 2.07
N GLN A 46 6.32 -16.04 1.04
CA GLN A 46 6.38 -16.53 -0.34
C GLN A 46 7.61 -17.41 -0.54
N GLN A 47 8.76 -16.98 -0.04
CA GLN A 47 10.00 -17.74 -0.17
C GLN A 47 9.93 -19.08 0.58
N ALA A 48 9.21 -19.11 1.68
CA ALA A 48 9.04 -20.33 2.48
C ALA A 48 7.90 -21.22 1.97
N GLY A 49 7.18 -20.81 0.92
CA GLY A 49 6.07 -21.56 0.38
C GLY A 49 4.85 -21.57 1.29
N LYS A 50 4.74 -20.59 2.20
CA LYS A 50 3.65 -20.52 3.18
C LYS A 50 2.55 -19.60 2.66
N LEU A 51 1.65 -20.14 1.85
CA LEU A 51 0.65 -19.34 1.17
C LEU A 51 -0.37 -18.71 2.11
N THR A 52 -0.74 -19.40 3.19
CA THR A 52 -1.66 -18.80 4.17
C THR A 52 -1.01 -17.60 4.86
N ALA A 53 0.25 -17.71 5.24
CA ALA A 53 0.97 -16.60 5.86
C ALA A 53 1.13 -15.44 4.87
N LEU A 54 1.33 -15.74 3.59
CA LEU A 54 1.39 -14.73 2.55
C LEU A 54 0.07 -13.97 2.44
N ALA A 55 -1.05 -14.70 2.44
CA ALA A 55 -2.37 -14.07 2.40
C ALA A 55 -2.60 -13.20 3.64
N ASP A 56 -2.19 -13.68 4.82
CA ASP A 56 -2.37 -12.93 6.07
C ASP A 56 -1.57 -11.63 6.06
N ALA A 57 -0.38 -11.64 5.46
CA ALA A 57 0.44 -10.43 5.36
C ALA A 57 -0.18 -9.41 4.38
N ALA A 58 -0.78 -9.89 3.28
CA ALA A 58 -1.40 -9.02 2.28
C ALA A 58 -2.71 -8.40 2.78
N HIS A 59 -3.43 -9.11 3.64
CA HIS A 59 -4.78 -8.70 4.06
C HIS A 59 -4.85 -7.26 4.59
N PRO A 60 -4.03 -6.86 5.57
CA PRO A 60 -4.15 -5.50 6.12
C PRO A 60 -3.72 -4.41 5.15
N LEU A 61 -2.96 -4.74 4.11
CA LEU A 61 -2.53 -3.74 3.14
C LEU A 61 -3.70 -3.19 2.33
N LYS A 62 -4.78 -3.95 2.20
CA LYS A 62 -5.95 -3.48 1.45
C LYS A 62 -6.54 -2.22 2.05
N SER A 63 -6.85 -2.23 3.34
CA SER A 63 -7.45 -1.05 3.94
C SER A 63 -6.45 0.06 4.18
N SER A 64 -5.21 -0.26 4.59
CA SER A 64 -4.23 0.79 4.81
C SER A 64 -3.91 1.55 3.52
N ALA A 65 -3.82 0.84 2.39
CA ALA A 65 -3.61 1.48 1.09
C ALA A 65 -4.83 2.27 0.64
N GLY A 66 -6.02 1.70 0.85
CA GLY A 66 -7.26 2.36 0.45
C GLY A 66 -7.46 3.69 1.16
N ASN A 67 -7.11 3.76 2.44
CA ASN A 67 -7.26 4.99 3.22
C ASN A 67 -6.43 6.15 2.66
N LEU A 68 -5.31 5.84 2.03
CA LEU A 68 -4.41 6.86 1.48
C LEU A 68 -4.53 6.99 -0.03
N GLY A 69 -5.50 6.32 -0.63
CA GLY A 69 -5.69 6.39 -2.07
C GLY A 69 -4.64 5.68 -2.89
N ALA A 70 -3.89 4.75 -2.28
CA ALA A 70 -2.92 3.93 -3.01
C ALA A 70 -3.67 2.77 -3.68
N VAL A 71 -4.46 3.11 -4.71
CA VAL A 71 -5.44 2.21 -5.33
C VAL A 71 -4.79 0.96 -5.90
N ARG A 72 -3.65 1.14 -6.56
CA ARG A 72 -2.96 0.01 -7.19
C ARG A 72 -2.46 -0.99 -6.14
N VAL A 73 -1.92 -0.48 -5.02
CA VAL A 73 -1.50 -1.34 -3.90
C VAL A 73 -2.71 -2.09 -3.34
N GLN A 74 -3.82 -1.38 -3.15
CA GLN A 74 -5.04 -1.97 -2.64
C GLN A 74 -5.52 -3.12 -3.53
N GLU A 75 -5.58 -2.87 -4.85
CA GLU A 75 -6.04 -3.87 -5.82
C GLU A 75 -5.14 -5.10 -5.85
N LEU A 76 -3.82 -4.87 -5.89
CA LEU A 76 -2.88 -5.97 -5.96
C LEU A 76 -2.84 -6.78 -4.67
N ALA A 77 -2.98 -6.10 -3.52
CA ALA A 77 -3.05 -6.80 -2.25
C ALA A 77 -4.28 -7.71 -2.19
N ALA A 78 -5.42 -7.21 -2.71
CA ALA A 78 -6.64 -8.01 -2.75
C ALA A 78 -6.48 -9.22 -3.65
N GLN A 79 -5.90 -9.04 -4.85
CA GLN A 79 -5.67 -10.14 -5.77
C GLN A 79 -4.71 -11.17 -5.19
N LEU A 80 -3.64 -10.69 -4.56
CA LEU A 80 -2.66 -11.56 -3.93
C LEU A 80 -3.29 -12.39 -2.83
N GLU A 81 -4.10 -11.75 -1.99
CA GLU A 81 -4.77 -12.48 -0.92
C GLU A 81 -5.64 -13.61 -1.48
N LEU A 82 -6.43 -13.30 -2.51
CA LEU A 82 -7.30 -14.32 -3.12
C LEU A 82 -6.50 -15.48 -3.69
N SER A 83 -5.44 -15.18 -4.44
CA SER A 83 -4.61 -16.23 -5.06
C SER A 83 -3.93 -17.08 -4.01
N ALA A 84 -3.39 -16.46 -2.96
CA ALA A 84 -2.69 -17.18 -1.90
C ALA A 84 -3.66 -18.07 -1.12
N ARG A 85 -4.86 -17.57 -0.81
CA ARG A 85 -5.85 -18.39 -0.11
C ARG A 85 -6.34 -19.56 -0.96
N ALA A 86 -6.34 -19.37 -2.29
CA ALA A 86 -6.71 -20.45 -3.22
C ALA A 86 -5.53 -21.38 -3.52
N GLN A 87 -4.39 -21.18 -2.86
CA GLN A 87 -3.19 -22.02 -2.99
C GLN A 87 -2.60 -21.98 -4.41
N LYS A 88 -2.76 -20.84 -5.10
CA LYS A 88 -2.23 -20.64 -6.45
C LYS A 88 -0.86 -19.96 -6.34
N ALA A 89 0.18 -20.76 -6.13
CA ALA A 89 1.51 -20.26 -5.80
C ALA A 89 2.12 -19.37 -6.89
N GLU A 90 1.99 -19.79 -8.16
CA GLU A 90 2.59 -19.02 -9.26
C GLU A 90 1.93 -17.65 -9.42
N ALA A 91 0.58 -17.64 -9.38
CA ALA A 91 -0.16 -16.39 -9.50
C ALA A 91 0.17 -15.47 -8.32
N ALA A 92 0.25 -16.03 -7.12
CA ALA A 92 0.56 -15.25 -5.92
C ALA A 92 1.96 -14.63 -6.01
N THR A 93 2.94 -15.40 -6.50
CA THR A 93 4.30 -14.88 -6.63
C THR A 93 4.36 -13.74 -7.63
N ALA A 94 3.69 -13.88 -8.78
CA ALA A 94 3.67 -12.81 -9.79
C ALA A 94 2.98 -11.56 -9.24
N GLN A 95 1.90 -11.73 -8.49
CA GLN A 95 1.17 -10.61 -7.90
C GLN A 95 1.98 -9.94 -6.80
N LEU A 96 2.74 -10.71 -6.03
CA LEU A 96 3.63 -10.11 -5.02
C LEU A 96 4.71 -9.26 -5.67
N ASP A 97 5.29 -9.73 -6.78
CA ASP A 97 6.29 -8.94 -7.51
C ASP A 97 5.71 -7.60 -7.96
N GLU A 98 4.49 -7.62 -8.49
CA GLU A 98 3.82 -6.39 -8.90
C GLU A 98 3.47 -5.52 -7.71
N LEU A 99 3.03 -6.12 -6.62
CA LEU A 99 2.68 -5.38 -5.41
C LEU A 99 3.90 -4.66 -4.83
N GLU A 100 5.06 -5.31 -4.87
CA GLU A 100 6.29 -4.65 -4.38
C GLU A 100 6.60 -3.40 -5.18
N ARG A 101 6.44 -3.47 -6.51
CA ARG A 101 6.67 -2.29 -7.37
C ARG A 101 5.63 -1.20 -7.09
N ALA A 102 4.37 -1.59 -6.96
CA ALA A 102 3.29 -0.64 -6.69
C ALA A 102 3.47 0.03 -5.33
N PHE A 103 3.91 -0.74 -4.33
CA PHE A 103 4.14 -0.21 -2.99
C PHE A 103 5.26 0.83 -3.00
N ALA A 104 6.36 0.53 -3.71
CA ALA A 104 7.47 1.48 -3.83
C ALA A 104 7.02 2.78 -4.50
N GLU A 105 6.23 2.67 -5.57
CA GLU A 105 5.71 3.85 -6.26
C GLU A 105 4.76 4.65 -5.37
N ALA A 106 3.91 3.96 -4.62
CA ALA A 106 2.98 4.63 -3.71
C ALA A 106 3.73 5.37 -2.62
N ARG A 107 4.80 4.77 -2.07
CA ARG A 107 5.60 5.43 -1.05
C ARG A 107 6.22 6.72 -1.57
N LEU A 108 6.76 6.70 -2.80
CA LEU A 108 7.33 7.91 -3.39
C LEU A 108 6.27 8.99 -3.59
N ALA A 109 5.11 8.60 -4.10
CA ALA A 109 4.01 9.56 -4.31
C ALA A 109 3.54 10.16 -2.98
N LEU A 110 3.45 9.34 -1.94
CA LEU A 110 3.00 9.81 -0.64
C LEU A 110 4.04 10.70 0.03
N GLU A 111 5.34 10.44 -0.18
CA GLU A 111 6.37 11.35 0.34
C GLU A 111 6.28 12.73 -0.32
N ILE A 112 5.93 12.78 -1.60
CA ILE A 112 5.71 14.05 -2.28
C ILE A 112 4.51 14.78 -1.65
N GLU A 113 3.42 14.06 -1.37
CA GLU A 113 2.26 14.66 -0.71
C GLU A 113 2.62 15.15 0.69
N LYS A 114 3.40 14.36 1.43
CA LYS A 114 3.85 14.76 2.75
C LYS A 114 4.67 16.04 2.71
N ALA A 115 5.58 16.14 1.74
CA ALA A 115 6.39 17.34 1.57
C ALA A 115 5.52 18.56 1.29
N ARG A 116 4.47 18.41 0.49
CA ARG A 116 3.54 19.49 0.21
C ARG A 116 2.80 19.94 1.46
N LEU A 117 2.45 19.01 2.34
CA LEU A 117 1.75 19.32 3.59
C LEU A 117 2.66 19.98 4.62
N THR A 118 3.97 19.81 4.50
CA THR A 118 4.91 20.44 5.42
C THR A 118 5.34 21.83 4.97
N LYS A 119 5.06 22.20 3.71
CA LYS A 119 5.46 23.52 3.21
C LYS A 119 4.69 24.61 3.91
N PRO A 120 5.40 25.64 4.45
CA PRO A 120 4.68 26.75 5.02
C PRO A 120 3.94 27.50 3.93
N MET A 121 2.79 28.02 4.30
CA MET A 121 2.06 28.93 3.43
C MET A 121 2.83 30.22 3.30
N ALA A 122 3.20 30.55 2.10
CA ALA A 122 3.93 31.80 1.86
C ALA A 122 3.01 33.00 1.97
#